data_606a9e084d8983b49c41aaf547b84c49
#
_entry.id   606a9e084d8983b49c41aaf547b84c49
#
_cell.length_a   1.000
_cell.length_b   1.000
_cell.length_c   1.000
_cell.angle_alpha   90.00
_cell.angle_beta   90.00
_cell.angle_gamma   90.00
#
_symmetry.space_group_name_H-M   'P 1'
#
loop_
_entity.id
_entity.type
_entity.pdbx_description
1 polymer ?
#
loop_
_entity_poly.entity_id
_entity_poly.type
_entity_poly.pdbx_seq_one_letter_code
_entity_poly.pdbx_strand_id
1 'polypeptide(L)'
;MWKQYITPSSVDQVLDLLAQHGARARVVAGATDLILELERGLRPGVEVLIDVSRLPGLDTIGVDSHGWIRLGSRVTHNQVAVSPVLVENAFALARACWEVGAPQIRNRGTVAGNLITASPANDSIPPLMALRAEVRLRSRRGERRVPLQDFYTGVRQTVLQPDEWLEDIAFPVPEQGTRSTFFKLALRRAQAISVVNAAVVLEFDGRQVRCAAITLGAVTPTIVHAREAEAYLVGKELLPAIVQHAAQLAVEAACPIDDLRGSAAYRRDMVAVSVGRCLRALAAGREREGYPAAPVTLVGRTSRPAPHAPSQPITHDSATPIKTTVNGVRRTYRGGQEKTLLRLLREDGLLIGTKEGCAEGECGACTVLLDGMAVMACMVPAPRAHGAEIRTVEGLADGDRLHPLQQAFLDTGAVQCGYCTPGFLMSGAALLEERPYPTRPEIEQAFTGNLCRCTGYYTIIEAVERAAQHRAAAG
;
A
#
# COMPACT_ATOMS: atom_id res chain seq x y z
N MET A 1 20.76 11.68 5.08
CA MET A 1 19.30 11.45 5.06
C MET A 1 18.62 12.36 6.08
N TRP A 2 18.05 11.88 7.17
CA TRP A 2 17.54 12.69 8.29
C TRP A 2 18.51 12.68 9.46
N LYS A 3 18.42 13.66 10.38
CA LYS A 3 19.30 13.76 11.56
C LYS A 3 18.67 13.12 12.80
N GLN A 4 17.36 13.20 12.91
CA GLN A 4 16.60 12.69 14.04
C GLN A 4 15.37 11.89 13.56
N TYR A 5 15.09 10.79 14.26
CA TYR A 5 13.89 9.99 14.10
C TYR A 5 13.21 9.93 15.45
N ILE A 6 12.00 10.50 15.54
CA ILE A 6 11.27 10.65 16.80
C ILE A 6 10.03 9.75 16.77
N THR A 7 9.91 8.87 17.75
CA THR A 7 8.71 8.08 18.01
C THR A 7 7.91 8.77 19.12
N PRO A 8 6.83 9.49 18.81
CA PRO A 8 6.03 10.21 19.79
C PRO A 8 5.20 9.25 20.65
N SER A 9 4.81 9.71 21.84
CA SER A 9 3.95 8.97 22.77
C SER A 9 2.45 9.27 22.59
N SER A 10 2.10 10.36 21.91
CA SER A 10 0.71 10.80 21.71
C SER A 10 0.56 11.63 20.44
N VAL A 11 -0.69 11.80 20.01
CA VAL A 11 -1.07 12.70 18.89
C VAL A 11 -0.70 14.16 19.22
N ASP A 12 -0.94 14.60 20.45
CA ASP A 12 -0.59 15.96 20.87
C ASP A 12 0.89 16.26 20.69
N GLN A 13 1.72 15.28 20.98
CA GLN A 13 3.17 15.43 20.77
C GLN A 13 3.55 15.48 19.28
N VAL A 14 2.82 14.78 18.40
CA VAL A 14 3.02 14.94 16.94
C VAL A 14 2.78 16.39 16.55
N LEU A 15 1.70 17.00 17.05
CA LEU A 15 1.35 18.39 16.76
C LEU A 15 2.39 19.38 17.33
N ASP A 16 2.95 19.11 18.52
CA ASP A 16 4.04 19.92 19.08
C ASP A 16 5.30 19.86 18.23
N LEU A 17 5.69 18.66 17.82
CA LEU A 17 6.86 18.46 16.98
C LEU A 17 6.70 19.11 15.60
N LEU A 18 5.51 19.02 15.00
CA LEU A 18 5.22 19.68 13.73
C LEU A 18 5.27 21.19 13.87
N ALA A 19 4.69 21.76 14.94
CA ALA A 19 4.74 23.20 15.22
C ALA A 19 6.19 23.68 15.48
N GLN A 20 7.02 22.87 16.15
CA GLN A 20 8.41 23.18 16.45
C GLN A 20 9.32 23.13 15.22
N HIS A 21 9.18 22.12 14.38
CA HIS A 21 10.11 21.86 13.29
C HIS A 21 9.60 22.34 11.92
N GLY A 22 8.29 22.47 11.73
CA GLY A 22 7.66 22.94 10.49
C GLY A 22 8.15 22.19 9.26
N ALA A 23 8.61 22.91 8.26
CA ALA A 23 9.07 22.33 6.99
C ALA A 23 10.28 21.37 7.13
N ARG A 24 11.03 21.43 8.24
CA ARG A 24 12.15 20.51 8.52
C ARG A 24 11.71 19.14 9.00
N ALA A 25 10.44 18.98 9.38
CA ALA A 25 9.88 17.69 9.81
C ALA A 25 9.00 17.04 8.74
N ARG A 26 8.91 15.70 8.79
CA ARG A 26 7.90 14.92 8.07
C ARG A 26 7.36 13.83 8.98
N VAL A 27 6.03 13.67 8.93
CA VAL A 27 5.39 12.50 9.54
C VAL A 27 5.69 11.26 8.70
N VAL A 28 6.02 10.18 9.35
CA VAL A 28 6.26 8.88 8.73
C VAL A 28 5.40 7.80 9.36
N ALA A 29 4.71 7.03 8.52
CA ALA A 29 3.97 5.82 8.91
C ALA A 29 4.52 4.61 8.15
N GLY A 30 4.22 4.49 6.85
CA GLY A 30 4.70 3.42 5.98
C GLY A 30 6.12 3.61 5.49
N ALA A 31 6.51 4.85 5.20
CA ALA A 31 7.77 5.30 4.62
C ALA A 31 8.01 4.93 3.14
N THR A 32 7.10 4.21 2.50
CA THR A 32 7.28 3.60 1.17
C THR A 32 7.53 4.59 0.02
N ASP A 33 7.10 5.84 0.16
CA ASP A 33 7.44 6.92 -0.77
C ASP A 33 8.54 7.83 -0.19
N LEU A 34 8.42 8.16 1.11
CA LEU A 34 9.27 9.15 1.75
C LEU A 34 10.76 8.75 1.75
N ILE A 35 11.08 7.47 1.98
CA ILE A 35 12.48 7.01 1.92
C ILE A 35 13.08 7.28 0.55
N LEU A 36 12.37 6.94 -0.53
CA LEU A 36 12.85 7.16 -1.89
C LEU A 36 13.01 8.65 -2.21
N GLU A 37 12.07 9.46 -1.75
CA GLU A 37 12.16 10.93 -1.92
C GLU A 37 13.39 11.51 -1.21
N LEU A 38 13.69 11.02 0.01
CA LEU A 38 14.86 11.46 0.77
C LEU A 38 16.17 10.96 0.14
N GLU A 39 16.26 9.69 -0.26
CA GLU A 39 17.45 9.13 -0.91
C GLU A 39 17.76 9.80 -2.25
N ARG A 40 16.72 10.20 -3.00
CA ARG A 40 16.85 10.91 -4.27
C ARG A 40 17.04 12.43 -4.11
N GLY A 41 17.09 12.95 -2.87
CA GLY A 41 17.24 14.38 -2.60
C GLY A 41 16.04 15.24 -3.00
N LEU A 42 14.86 14.64 -3.19
CA LEU A 42 13.63 15.36 -3.59
C LEU A 42 12.98 16.13 -2.43
N ARG A 43 13.45 15.91 -1.21
CA ARG A 43 12.99 16.61 0.01
C ARG A 43 14.17 17.30 0.72
N PRO A 44 14.80 18.29 0.10
CA PRO A 44 15.90 19.01 0.74
C PRO A 44 15.41 19.72 2.01
N GLY A 45 16.25 19.73 3.05
CA GLY A 45 15.94 20.41 4.32
C GLY A 45 15.09 19.60 5.31
N VAL A 46 14.64 18.39 4.98
CA VAL A 46 14.02 17.48 5.95
C VAL A 46 15.11 16.91 6.87
N GLU A 47 15.01 17.20 8.15
CA GLU A 47 15.98 16.80 9.17
C GLU A 47 15.36 15.87 10.22
N VAL A 48 14.04 15.94 10.43
CA VAL A 48 13.32 15.22 11.48
C VAL A 48 12.23 14.33 10.87
N LEU A 49 12.24 13.05 11.21
CA LEU A 49 11.14 12.12 10.93
C LEU A 49 10.33 11.86 12.20
N ILE A 50 9.02 12.05 12.14
CA ILE A 50 8.08 11.82 13.24
C ILE A 50 7.30 10.55 12.96
N ASP A 51 7.65 9.46 13.65
CA ASP A 51 7.06 8.13 13.42
C ASP A 51 5.75 7.93 14.17
N VAL A 52 4.64 7.97 13.44
CA VAL A 52 3.30 7.72 13.98
C VAL A 52 2.90 6.23 13.93
N SER A 53 3.78 5.34 13.44
CA SER A 53 3.44 3.93 13.21
C SER A 53 3.07 3.14 14.48
N ARG A 54 3.30 3.70 15.66
CA ARG A 54 3.01 3.09 16.96
C ARG A 54 1.86 3.75 17.73
N LEU A 55 1.35 4.88 17.26
CA LEU A 55 0.26 5.56 17.94
C LEU A 55 -1.03 4.72 17.83
N PRO A 56 -1.73 4.45 18.95
CA PRO A 56 -2.94 3.63 18.92
C PRO A 56 -4.11 4.36 18.27
N GLY A 57 -5.09 3.59 17.76
CA GLY A 57 -6.36 4.10 17.26
C GLY A 57 -6.31 4.77 15.87
N LEU A 58 -5.13 4.87 15.26
CA LEU A 58 -4.96 5.52 13.95
C LEU A 58 -5.06 4.54 12.76
N ASP A 59 -5.21 3.26 13.02
CA ASP A 59 -5.33 2.16 12.05
C ASP A 59 -6.73 1.54 12.03
N THR A 60 -7.72 2.30 12.50
CA THR A 60 -9.11 1.87 12.55
C THR A 60 -9.86 2.19 11.26
N ILE A 61 -10.72 1.27 10.84
CA ILE A 61 -11.73 1.43 9.79
C ILE A 61 -13.09 1.21 10.45
N GLY A 62 -14.00 2.16 10.34
CA GLY A 62 -15.31 2.04 10.97
C GLY A 62 -16.34 3.03 10.43
N VAL A 63 -17.58 2.80 10.81
CA VAL A 63 -18.70 3.71 10.52
C VAL A 63 -18.99 4.51 11.80
N ASP A 64 -19.02 5.84 11.69
CA ASP A 64 -19.36 6.70 12.83
C ASP A 64 -20.89 6.84 13.02
N SER A 65 -21.28 7.49 14.12
CA SER A 65 -22.70 7.71 14.44
C SER A 65 -23.46 8.60 13.47
N HIS A 66 -22.76 9.26 12.55
CA HIS A 66 -23.32 10.15 11.52
C HIS A 66 -23.43 9.46 10.15
N GLY A 67 -23.13 8.16 10.06
CA GLY A 67 -23.16 7.41 8.81
C GLY A 67 -21.98 7.71 7.89
N TRP A 68 -20.80 8.03 8.44
CA TRP A 68 -19.58 8.22 7.69
C TRP A 68 -18.60 7.05 7.93
N ILE A 69 -18.04 6.53 6.86
CA ILE A 69 -16.91 5.61 6.94
C ILE A 69 -15.65 6.42 7.18
N ARG A 70 -14.89 6.04 8.22
CA ARG A 70 -13.62 6.69 8.59
C ARG A 70 -12.45 5.73 8.51
N LEU A 71 -11.36 6.22 7.95
CA LEU A 71 -10.06 5.55 7.90
C LEU A 71 -9.05 6.42 8.66
N GLY A 72 -8.47 5.90 9.72
CA GLY A 72 -7.37 6.57 10.42
C GLY A 72 -6.12 6.68 9.55
N SER A 73 -5.24 7.62 9.88
CA SER A 73 -4.04 7.92 9.08
C SER A 73 -3.04 6.77 8.93
N ARG A 74 -3.12 5.75 9.78
CA ARG A 74 -2.28 4.55 9.72
C ARG A 74 -2.89 3.38 8.97
N VAL A 75 -4.13 3.51 8.49
CA VAL A 75 -4.78 2.44 7.72
C VAL A 75 -3.96 2.13 6.48
N THR A 76 -3.51 0.86 6.38
CA THR A 76 -2.69 0.36 5.28
C THR A 76 -3.53 -0.11 4.11
N HIS A 77 -2.93 -0.20 2.93
CA HIS A 77 -3.63 -0.73 1.75
C HIS A 77 -4.10 -2.17 1.94
N ASN A 78 -3.34 -3.03 2.64
CA ASN A 78 -3.79 -4.39 2.94
C ASN A 78 -5.00 -4.40 3.88
N GLN A 79 -5.04 -3.55 4.92
CA GLN A 79 -6.22 -3.43 5.78
C GLN A 79 -7.47 -3.01 5.00
N VAL A 80 -7.34 -2.08 4.05
CA VAL A 80 -8.44 -1.68 3.17
C VAL A 80 -8.91 -2.84 2.29
N ALA A 81 -7.95 -3.54 1.66
CA ALA A 81 -8.27 -4.65 0.75
C ALA A 81 -9.01 -5.82 1.44
N VAL A 82 -8.79 -6.05 2.73
CA VAL A 82 -9.43 -7.15 3.47
C VAL A 82 -10.60 -6.68 4.36
N SER A 83 -10.90 -5.38 4.40
CA SER A 83 -11.93 -4.83 5.28
C SER A 83 -13.34 -5.19 4.77
N PRO A 84 -14.15 -5.95 5.53
CA PRO A 84 -15.53 -6.25 5.12
C PRO A 84 -16.36 -4.98 4.89
N VAL A 85 -16.18 -3.96 5.75
CA VAL A 85 -16.88 -2.67 5.63
C VAL A 85 -16.59 -2.00 4.28
N LEU A 86 -15.33 -2.01 3.83
CA LEU A 86 -14.94 -1.36 2.58
C LEU A 86 -15.23 -2.22 1.36
N VAL A 87 -15.06 -3.53 1.44
CA VAL A 87 -15.44 -4.46 0.36
C VAL A 87 -16.94 -4.39 0.10
N GLU A 88 -17.75 -4.18 1.13
CA GLU A 88 -19.22 -4.07 0.97
C GLU A 88 -19.63 -2.69 0.48
N ASN A 89 -19.14 -1.62 1.09
CA ASN A 89 -19.66 -0.27 0.87
C ASN A 89 -18.82 0.59 -0.08
N ALA A 90 -17.54 0.24 -0.31
CA ALA A 90 -16.60 1.04 -1.10
C ALA A 90 -15.68 0.14 -1.94
N PHE A 91 -16.27 -0.78 -2.70
CA PHE A 91 -15.53 -1.82 -3.41
C PHE A 91 -14.45 -1.26 -4.35
N ALA A 92 -14.72 -0.14 -5.03
CA ALA A 92 -13.72 0.52 -5.87
C ALA A 92 -12.44 0.86 -5.09
N LEU A 93 -12.55 1.29 -3.82
CA LEU A 93 -11.41 1.59 -2.95
C LEU A 93 -10.69 0.31 -2.51
N ALA A 94 -11.45 -0.72 -2.11
CA ALA A 94 -10.86 -2.02 -1.73
C ALA A 94 -10.08 -2.63 -2.90
N ARG A 95 -10.66 -2.61 -4.11
CA ARG A 95 -10.04 -3.07 -5.35
C ARG A 95 -8.77 -2.28 -5.68
N ALA A 96 -8.84 -0.96 -5.63
CA ALA A 96 -7.70 -0.09 -5.91
C ALA A 96 -6.54 -0.36 -4.95
N CYS A 97 -6.81 -0.45 -3.64
CA CYS A 97 -5.80 -0.75 -2.63
C CYS A 97 -5.17 -2.15 -2.82
N TRP A 98 -5.95 -3.14 -3.26
CA TRP A 98 -5.43 -4.47 -3.57
C TRP A 98 -4.45 -4.46 -4.76
N GLU A 99 -4.63 -3.55 -5.71
CA GLU A 99 -3.75 -3.40 -6.90
C GLU A 99 -2.53 -2.49 -6.66
N VAL A 100 -2.40 -1.85 -5.48
CA VAL A 100 -1.19 -1.09 -5.10
C VAL A 100 -0.03 -2.06 -4.83
N GLY A 101 1.09 -1.84 -5.53
CA GLY A 101 2.36 -2.53 -5.25
C GLY A 101 2.24 -4.05 -5.12
N ALA A 102 2.65 -4.58 -3.97
CA ALA A 102 2.61 -5.99 -3.58
C ALA A 102 2.26 -6.11 -2.09
N PRO A 103 1.92 -7.32 -1.58
CA PRO A 103 1.55 -7.49 -0.17
C PRO A 103 2.54 -6.87 0.82
N GLN A 104 3.85 -7.01 0.60
CA GLN A 104 4.90 -6.48 1.46
C GLN A 104 4.91 -4.94 1.50
N ILE A 105 4.59 -4.29 0.38
CA ILE A 105 4.44 -2.82 0.31
C ILE A 105 3.14 -2.40 0.98
N ARG A 106 2.03 -3.10 0.68
CA ARG A 106 0.71 -2.80 1.24
C ARG A 106 0.62 -2.98 2.75
N ASN A 107 1.50 -3.80 3.36
CA ASN A 107 1.63 -3.94 4.81
C ASN A 107 2.17 -2.68 5.48
N ARG A 108 2.85 -1.83 4.74
CA ARG A 108 3.45 -0.58 5.24
C ARG A 108 2.81 0.67 4.66
N GLY A 109 2.58 0.69 3.35
CA GLY A 109 1.97 1.83 2.66
C GLY A 109 0.57 2.13 3.20
N THR A 110 0.34 3.38 3.63
CA THR A 110 -0.95 3.83 4.16
C THR A 110 -1.73 4.61 3.11
N VAL A 111 -3.06 4.57 3.21
CA VAL A 111 -3.92 5.38 2.34
C VAL A 111 -3.63 6.87 2.52
N ALA A 112 -3.49 7.35 3.77
CA ALA A 112 -3.14 8.74 4.04
C ALA A 112 -1.79 9.14 3.43
N GLY A 113 -0.76 8.29 3.53
CA GLY A 113 0.52 8.52 2.86
C GLY A 113 0.38 8.64 1.35
N ASN A 114 -0.43 7.76 0.74
CA ASN A 114 -0.72 7.79 -0.69
C ASN A 114 -1.41 9.10 -1.13
N LEU A 115 -2.37 9.61 -0.32
CA LEU A 115 -2.99 10.91 -0.58
C LEU A 115 -1.98 12.06 -0.50
N ILE A 116 -1.12 12.09 0.54
CA ILE A 116 -0.13 13.16 0.77
C ILE A 116 0.95 13.16 -0.32
N THR A 117 1.34 11.99 -0.85
CA THR A 117 2.27 11.88 -1.97
C THR A 117 1.73 12.58 -3.23
N ALA A 118 0.42 12.67 -3.38
CA ALA A 118 -0.28 13.43 -4.42
C ALA A 118 0.20 13.13 -5.84
N SER A 119 0.64 11.89 -6.11
CA SER A 119 0.94 11.47 -7.47
C SER A 119 -0.36 11.28 -8.26
N PRO A 120 -0.47 11.82 -9.47
CA PRO A 120 -1.65 11.60 -10.31
C PRO A 120 -1.88 10.14 -10.68
N ALA A 121 -0.87 9.27 -10.49
CA ALA A 121 -0.95 7.84 -10.75
C ALA A 121 -1.25 6.99 -9.49
N ASN A 122 -1.52 7.62 -8.36
CA ASN A 122 -1.88 6.92 -7.12
C ASN A 122 -3.28 6.31 -7.23
N ASP A 123 -3.36 5.01 -6.92
CA ASP A 123 -4.58 4.23 -7.20
C ASP A 123 -5.71 4.46 -6.20
N SER A 124 -5.41 4.84 -4.93
CA SER A 124 -6.46 5.07 -3.92
C SER A 124 -7.16 6.43 -4.05
N ILE A 125 -6.59 7.40 -4.77
CA ILE A 125 -7.16 8.74 -4.90
C ILE A 125 -8.44 8.73 -5.74
N PRO A 126 -8.48 8.14 -6.96
CA PRO A 126 -9.70 8.15 -7.78
C PRO A 126 -10.93 7.59 -7.07
N PRO A 127 -10.90 6.39 -6.45
CA PRO A 127 -12.10 5.89 -5.77
C PRO A 127 -12.52 6.73 -4.57
N LEU A 128 -11.57 7.29 -3.79
CA LEU A 128 -11.90 8.19 -2.69
C LEU A 128 -12.53 9.51 -3.18
N MET A 129 -12.06 10.04 -4.31
CA MET A 129 -12.65 11.22 -4.93
C MET A 129 -14.07 10.92 -5.45
N ALA A 130 -14.28 9.76 -6.12
CA ALA A 130 -15.59 9.32 -6.56
C ALA A 130 -16.58 9.10 -5.40
N LEU A 131 -16.09 8.70 -4.23
CA LEU A 131 -16.84 8.53 -2.98
C LEU A 131 -17.07 9.84 -2.23
N ARG A 132 -16.66 10.98 -2.78
CA ARG A 132 -16.77 12.32 -2.15
C ARG A 132 -16.05 12.40 -0.81
N ALA A 133 -14.86 11.78 -0.71
CA ALA A 133 -14.10 11.77 0.52
C ALA A 133 -13.60 13.17 0.91
N GLU A 134 -13.46 13.39 2.21
CA GLU A 134 -12.80 14.52 2.82
C GLU A 134 -11.62 14.04 3.69
N VAL A 135 -10.64 14.91 3.89
CA VAL A 135 -9.54 14.69 4.82
C VAL A 135 -9.66 15.64 6.00
N ARG A 136 -9.38 15.15 7.21
CA ARG A 136 -9.25 15.98 8.40
C ARG A 136 -7.79 16.32 8.63
N LEU A 137 -7.48 17.60 8.57
CA LEU A 137 -6.16 18.17 8.82
C LEU A 137 -6.15 18.81 10.20
N ARG A 138 -5.13 18.48 11.00
CA ARG A 138 -5.01 18.95 12.39
C ARG A 138 -3.64 19.57 12.66
N SER A 139 -3.64 20.64 13.43
CA SER A 139 -2.44 21.33 13.91
C SER A 139 -2.70 21.90 15.31
N ARG A 140 -1.69 22.55 15.90
CA ARG A 140 -1.87 23.32 17.14
C ARG A 140 -2.77 24.55 16.97
N ARG A 141 -2.99 25.01 15.74
CA ARG A 141 -3.92 26.12 15.42
C ARG A 141 -5.39 25.68 15.36
N GLY A 142 -5.68 24.39 15.36
CA GLY A 142 -7.00 23.81 15.25
C GLY A 142 -7.08 22.69 14.21
N GLU A 143 -8.30 22.35 13.80
CA GLU A 143 -8.60 21.37 12.77
C GLU A 143 -9.43 21.95 11.63
N ARG A 144 -9.30 21.39 10.44
CA ARG A 144 -10.15 21.71 9.28
C ARG A 144 -10.41 20.45 8.45
N ARG A 145 -11.59 20.40 7.83
CA ARG A 145 -11.94 19.37 6.87
C ARG A 145 -11.81 19.93 5.46
N VAL A 146 -11.22 19.16 4.56
CA VAL A 146 -10.99 19.54 3.18
C VAL A 146 -11.56 18.46 2.29
N PRO A 147 -12.53 18.74 1.42
CA PRO A 147 -12.95 17.82 0.38
C PRO A 147 -11.76 17.38 -0.46
N LEU A 148 -11.68 16.10 -0.80
CA LEU A 148 -10.50 15.56 -1.49
C LEU A 148 -10.27 16.23 -2.86
N GLN A 149 -11.33 16.67 -3.54
CA GLN A 149 -11.24 17.44 -4.79
C GLN A 149 -10.49 18.78 -4.63
N ASP A 150 -10.54 19.38 -3.43
CA ASP A 150 -9.91 20.67 -3.13
C ASP A 150 -8.54 20.49 -2.43
N PHE A 151 -8.14 19.23 -2.18
CA PHE A 151 -6.90 18.92 -1.48
C PHE A 151 -5.66 19.04 -2.37
N TYR A 152 -5.79 18.80 -3.67
CA TYR A 152 -4.69 18.80 -4.64
C TYR A 152 -4.59 20.12 -5.39
N THR A 153 -3.39 20.73 -5.40
CA THR A 153 -3.09 21.99 -6.10
C THR A 153 -2.23 21.79 -7.34
N GLY A 154 -1.71 20.59 -7.56
CA GLY A 154 -0.86 20.23 -8.69
C GLY A 154 -0.19 18.88 -8.51
N VAL A 155 0.72 18.53 -9.41
CA VAL A 155 1.49 17.29 -9.35
C VAL A 155 2.33 17.27 -8.07
N ARG A 156 2.09 16.29 -7.20
CA ARG A 156 2.74 16.14 -5.88
C ARG A 156 2.62 17.36 -4.97
N GLN A 157 1.53 18.12 -5.13
CA GLN A 157 1.24 19.31 -4.35
C GLN A 157 -0.14 19.22 -3.72
N THR A 158 -0.23 19.61 -2.45
CA THR A 158 -1.46 19.61 -1.66
C THR A 158 -1.58 20.90 -0.88
N VAL A 159 -2.77 21.16 -0.32
CA VAL A 159 -3.03 22.29 0.60
C VAL A 159 -2.53 22.06 2.03
N LEU A 160 -1.92 20.88 2.32
CA LEU A 160 -1.38 20.52 3.64
C LEU A 160 -0.26 21.49 4.02
N GLN A 161 -0.40 22.15 5.16
CA GLN A 161 0.61 23.06 5.69
C GLN A 161 1.74 22.28 6.41
N PRO A 162 2.95 22.84 6.54
CA PRO A 162 4.08 22.14 7.18
C PRO A 162 3.86 21.75 8.65
N ASP A 163 2.95 22.43 9.34
CA ASP A 163 2.58 22.16 10.74
C ASP A 163 1.28 21.36 10.89
N GLU A 164 0.70 20.91 9.77
CA GLU A 164 -0.51 20.10 9.75
C GLU A 164 -0.21 18.62 9.58
N TRP A 165 -1.08 17.81 10.14
CA TRP A 165 -1.12 16.37 9.99
C TRP A 165 -2.48 15.91 9.47
N LEU A 166 -2.50 15.02 8.47
CA LEU A 166 -3.70 14.32 8.03
C LEU A 166 -4.03 13.23 9.05
N GLU A 167 -5.08 13.44 9.84
CA GLU A 167 -5.45 12.56 10.94
C GLU A 167 -6.40 11.44 10.51
N ASP A 168 -7.40 11.75 9.69
CA ASP A 168 -8.30 10.75 9.11
C ASP A 168 -8.80 11.15 7.71
N ILE A 169 -9.34 10.14 7.02
CA ILE A 169 -10.05 10.24 5.75
C ILE A 169 -11.46 9.77 6.01
N ALA A 170 -12.46 10.49 5.53
CA ALA A 170 -13.86 10.12 5.73
C ALA A 170 -14.68 10.32 4.47
N PHE A 171 -15.70 9.48 4.28
CA PHE A 171 -16.69 9.62 3.23
C PHE A 171 -18.04 9.06 3.70
N PRO A 172 -19.18 9.54 3.17
CA PRO A 172 -20.49 9.06 3.59
C PRO A 172 -20.64 7.57 3.22
N VAL A 173 -21.32 6.80 4.06
CA VAL A 173 -21.76 5.45 3.69
C VAL A 173 -22.61 5.58 2.42
N PRO A 174 -22.25 4.89 1.32
CA PRO A 174 -23.03 4.95 0.10
C PRO A 174 -24.47 4.45 0.31
N GLU A 175 -25.42 5.03 -0.40
CA GLU A 175 -26.80 4.60 -0.33
C GLU A 175 -26.99 3.17 -0.82
N GLN A 176 -28.04 2.51 -0.34
CA GLN A 176 -28.38 1.15 -0.77
C GLN A 176 -28.57 1.12 -2.29
N GLY A 177 -28.00 0.12 -2.95
CA GLY A 177 -28.03 0.01 -4.40
C GLY A 177 -26.84 0.70 -5.10
N THR A 178 -25.97 1.38 -4.34
CA THR A 178 -24.72 1.91 -4.89
C THR A 178 -23.77 0.77 -5.25
N ARG A 179 -23.22 0.83 -6.45
CA ARG A 179 -22.22 -0.14 -6.94
C ARG A 179 -21.00 0.60 -7.45
N SER A 180 -19.84 0.03 -7.23
CA SER A 180 -18.58 0.68 -7.60
C SER A 180 -17.54 -0.32 -8.09
N THR A 181 -16.62 0.15 -8.93
CA THR A 181 -15.47 -0.64 -9.36
C THR A 181 -14.30 0.25 -9.70
N PHE A 182 -13.12 -0.36 -9.77
CA PHE A 182 -11.87 0.28 -10.15
C PHE A 182 -11.19 -0.55 -11.23
N PHE A 183 -10.58 0.12 -12.19
CA PHE A 183 -9.77 -0.50 -13.22
C PHE A 183 -8.43 0.21 -13.34
N LYS A 184 -7.35 -0.57 -13.39
CA LYS A 184 -5.98 -0.12 -13.56
C LYS A 184 -5.39 -0.72 -14.83
N LEU A 185 -4.93 0.14 -15.73
CA LEU A 185 -4.05 -0.24 -16.82
C LEU A 185 -2.60 0.05 -16.39
N ALA A 186 -1.76 -0.96 -16.44
CA ALA A 186 -0.34 -0.86 -16.11
C ALA A 186 0.49 -1.74 -17.02
N LEU A 187 1.81 -1.52 -17.09
CA LEU A 187 2.71 -2.27 -17.97
C LEU A 187 2.94 -3.72 -17.51
N ARG A 188 2.62 -4.04 -16.27
CA ARG A 188 2.66 -5.38 -15.68
C ARG A 188 1.59 -5.50 -14.60
N ARG A 189 1.27 -6.74 -14.19
CA ARG A 189 0.14 -6.98 -13.30
C ARG A 189 0.38 -6.54 -11.84
N ALA A 190 1.62 -6.48 -11.38
CA ALA A 190 1.97 -6.09 -10.02
C ALA A 190 3.21 -5.21 -10.00
N GLN A 191 3.43 -4.48 -8.90
CA GLN A 191 4.55 -3.55 -8.74
C GLN A 191 4.66 -2.59 -9.94
N ALA A 192 3.54 -2.02 -10.36
CA ALA A 192 3.47 -1.17 -11.53
C ALA A 192 2.70 0.10 -11.24
N ILE A 193 3.21 1.21 -11.77
CA ILE A 193 2.55 2.52 -11.76
C ILE A 193 1.46 2.51 -12.83
N SER A 194 0.31 3.11 -12.55
CA SER A 194 -0.78 3.24 -13.51
C SER A 194 -0.38 4.02 -14.76
N VAL A 195 -0.70 3.46 -15.91
CA VAL A 195 -0.70 4.18 -17.20
C VAL A 195 -1.97 5.00 -17.34
N VAL A 196 -3.09 4.37 -16.99
CA VAL A 196 -4.43 4.95 -16.80
C VAL A 196 -5.10 4.19 -15.67
N ASN A 197 -5.81 4.86 -14.80
CA ASN A 197 -6.76 4.23 -13.90
C ASN A 197 -8.10 4.97 -13.87
N ALA A 198 -9.17 4.25 -13.58
CA ALA A 198 -10.51 4.79 -13.51
C ALA A 198 -11.27 4.16 -12.33
N ALA A 199 -11.96 4.99 -11.56
CA ALA A 199 -12.94 4.54 -10.58
C ALA A 199 -14.33 5.00 -11.01
N VAL A 200 -15.30 4.10 -10.89
CA VAL A 200 -16.70 4.36 -11.21
C VAL A 200 -17.56 3.98 -10.02
N VAL A 201 -18.36 4.93 -9.55
CA VAL A 201 -19.37 4.77 -8.50
C VAL A 201 -20.73 5.16 -9.09
N LEU A 202 -21.68 4.25 -9.07
CA LEU A 202 -23.03 4.48 -9.60
C LEU A 202 -24.07 4.18 -8.53
N GLU A 203 -25.01 5.09 -8.35
CA GLU A 203 -26.22 4.91 -7.57
C GLU A 203 -27.36 4.57 -8.52
N PHE A 204 -28.10 3.51 -8.24
CA PHE A 204 -29.18 3.04 -9.10
C PHE A 204 -30.55 3.28 -8.45
N ASP A 205 -31.54 3.67 -9.30
CA ASP A 205 -32.96 3.56 -9.01
C ASP A 205 -33.53 2.52 -9.97
N GLY A 206 -33.82 1.32 -9.47
CA GLY A 206 -34.12 0.17 -10.29
C GLY A 206 -33.00 -0.17 -11.25
N ARG A 207 -33.23 0.01 -12.57
CA ARG A 207 -32.23 -0.22 -13.62
C ARG A 207 -31.55 1.05 -14.13
N GLN A 208 -32.07 2.21 -13.73
CA GLN A 208 -31.58 3.50 -14.18
C GLN A 208 -30.49 4.04 -13.22
N VAL A 209 -29.49 4.71 -13.78
CA VAL A 209 -28.48 5.42 -13.02
C VAL A 209 -29.10 6.69 -12.44
N ARG A 210 -29.16 6.80 -11.12
CA ARG A 210 -29.61 8.00 -10.41
C ARG A 210 -28.48 9.04 -10.23
N CYS A 211 -27.30 8.55 -9.88
CA CYS A 211 -26.11 9.37 -9.72
C CYS A 211 -24.89 8.62 -10.25
N ALA A 212 -23.97 9.33 -10.87
CA ALA A 212 -22.72 8.77 -11.40
C ALA A 212 -21.54 9.61 -10.95
N ALA A 213 -20.45 8.94 -10.54
CA ALA A 213 -19.13 9.52 -10.35
C ALA A 213 -18.11 8.68 -11.10
N ILE A 214 -17.39 9.31 -12.04
CA ILE A 214 -16.34 8.68 -12.85
C ILE A 214 -15.07 9.52 -12.68
N THR A 215 -14.07 8.97 -12.02
CA THR A 215 -12.80 9.66 -11.77
C THR A 215 -11.65 8.97 -12.49
N LEU A 216 -10.77 9.78 -13.04
CA LEU A 216 -9.65 9.35 -13.88
C LEU A 216 -8.33 9.74 -13.23
N GLY A 217 -7.37 8.82 -13.19
CA GLY A 217 -6.01 9.06 -12.73
C GLY A 217 -4.96 8.75 -13.80
N ALA A 218 -3.77 9.29 -13.62
CA ALA A 218 -2.62 9.22 -14.52
C ALA A 218 -2.82 9.89 -15.90
N VAL A 219 -3.87 10.69 -16.09
CA VAL A 219 -4.22 11.30 -17.36
C VAL A 219 -4.34 12.83 -17.30
N THR A 220 -4.08 13.43 -16.15
CA THR A 220 -4.06 14.87 -15.86
C THR A 220 -3.06 15.15 -14.73
N PRO A 221 -2.67 16.40 -14.45
CA PRO A 221 -1.80 16.74 -13.32
C PRO A 221 -2.35 16.34 -11.95
N THR A 222 -3.68 16.32 -11.79
CA THR A 222 -4.42 15.82 -10.60
C THR A 222 -5.48 14.85 -11.06
N ILE A 223 -6.16 14.16 -10.12
CA ILE A 223 -7.31 13.33 -10.47
C ILE A 223 -8.49 14.22 -10.90
N VAL A 224 -9.20 13.79 -11.93
CA VAL A 224 -10.34 14.54 -12.49
C VAL A 224 -11.60 13.71 -12.57
N HIS A 225 -12.74 14.39 -12.51
CA HIS A 225 -14.05 13.83 -12.83
C HIS A 225 -14.34 13.91 -14.32
N ALA A 226 -14.90 12.86 -14.90
CA ALA A 226 -15.42 12.85 -16.27
C ALA A 226 -16.86 13.39 -16.30
N ARG A 227 -17.04 14.70 -16.03
CA ARG A 227 -18.33 15.34 -15.75
C ARG A 227 -19.37 15.15 -16.86
N GLU A 228 -18.96 15.20 -18.13
CA GLU A 228 -19.88 14.97 -19.25
C GLU A 228 -20.40 13.55 -19.31
N ALA A 229 -19.52 12.56 -19.05
CA ALA A 229 -19.92 11.18 -18.97
C ALA A 229 -20.83 10.92 -17.76
N GLU A 230 -20.54 11.51 -16.60
CA GLU A 230 -21.37 11.45 -15.39
C GLU A 230 -22.79 11.98 -15.67
N ALA A 231 -22.90 13.19 -16.21
CA ALA A 231 -24.19 13.83 -16.55
C ALA A 231 -24.96 13.04 -17.60
N TYR A 232 -24.27 12.50 -18.61
CA TYR A 232 -24.89 11.70 -19.66
C TYR A 232 -25.55 10.42 -19.14
N LEU A 233 -24.95 9.78 -18.11
CA LEU A 233 -25.45 8.49 -17.56
C LEU A 233 -26.74 8.65 -16.73
N VAL A 234 -26.97 9.81 -16.12
CA VAL A 234 -28.14 10.03 -15.25
C VAL A 234 -29.45 9.81 -16.01
N GLY A 235 -30.35 9.04 -15.39
CA GLY A 235 -31.66 8.66 -15.95
C GLY A 235 -31.60 7.55 -17.01
N LYS A 236 -30.43 6.97 -17.29
CA LYS A 236 -30.28 5.93 -18.32
C LYS A 236 -29.99 4.55 -17.72
N GLU A 237 -30.40 3.51 -18.44
CA GLU A 237 -29.94 2.15 -18.22
C GLU A 237 -28.57 1.94 -18.90
N LEU A 238 -27.73 1.09 -18.33
CA LEU A 238 -26.40 0.78 -18.87
C LEU A 238 -26.47 -0.19 -20.07
N LEU A 239 -27.21 0.21 -21.12
CA LEU A 239 -27.25 -0.53 -22.39
C LEU A 239 -25.90 -0.38 -23.13
N PRO A 240 -25.53 -1.34 -24.02
CA PRO A 240 -24.24 -1.31 -24.72
C PRO A 240 -23.93 0.02 -25.43
N ALA A 241 -24.91 0.62 -26.09
CA ALA A 241 -24.73 1.92 -26.78
C ALA A 241 -24.51 3.07 -25.78
N ILE A 242 -25.22 3.07 -24.65
CA ILE A 242 -25.08 4.06 -23.57
C ILE A 242 -23.67 3.96 -22.94
N VAL A 243 -23.23 2.74 -22.64
CA VAL A 243 -21.88 2.49 -22.10
C VAL A 243 -20.80 2.95 -23.06
N GLN A 244 -20.93 2.65 -24.36
CA GLN A 244 -19.96 3.06 -25.36
C GLN A 244 -19.86 4.58 -25.47
N HIS A 245 -20.99 5.29 -25.52
CA HIS A 245 -21.01 6.75 -25.62
C HIS A 245 -20.49 7.43 -24.35
N ALA A 246 -20.89 6.96 -23.16
CA ALA A 246 -20.34 7.47 -21.88
C ALA A 246 -18.83 7.29 -21.79
N ALA A 247 -18.30 6.13 -22.22
CA ALA A 247 -16.87 5.88 -22.25
C ALA A 247 -16.14 6.84 -23.21
N GLN A 248 -16.76 7.19 -24.34
CA GLN A 248 -16.19 8.18 -25.26
C GLN A 248 -16.21 9.59 -24.67
N LEU A 249 -17.29 10.00 -24.03
CA LEU A 249 -17.38 11.31 -23.35
C LEU A 249 -16.34 11.45 -22.24
N ALA A 250 -15.98 10.35 -21.55
CA ALA A 250 -14.97 10.39 -20.49
C ALA A 250 -13.56 10.79 -21.01
N VAL A 251 -13.28 10.61 -22.31
CA VAL A 251 -12.00 11.00 -22.93
C VAL A 251 -11.79 12.50 -22.91
N GLU A 252 -12.85 13.29 -22.96
CA GLU A 252 -12.77 14.76 -23.00
C GLU A 252 -12.19 15.34 -21.70
N ALA A 253 -12.29 14.63 -20.58
CA ALA A 253 -11.69 15.04 -19.31
C ALA A 253 -10.17 14.77 -19.25
N ALA A 254 -9.60 14.02 -20.21
CA ALA A 254 -8.22 13.57 -20.17
C ALA A 254 -7.28 14.49 -20.96
N CYS A 255 -6.20 14.93 -20.32
CA CYS A 255 -5.09 15.70 -20.93
C CYS A 255 -3.75 15.05 -20.54
N PRO A 256 -3.48 13.81 -20.98
CA PRO A 256 -2.27 13.09 -20.62
C PRO A 256 -1.02 13.62 -21.34
N ILE A 257 0.14 13.31 -20.75
CA ILE A 257 1.46 13.59 -21.34
C ILE A 257 2.04 12.31 -21.97
N ASP A 258 2.99 12.50 -22.88
CA ASP A 258 3.87 11.43 -23.34
C ASP A 258 4.94 11.13 -22.28
N ASP A 259 5.13 9.86 -21.95
CA ASP A 259 6.24 9.40 -21.11
C ASP A 259 6.63 7.95 -21.42
N LEU A 260 7.60 7.39 -20.68
CA LEU A 260 8.07 6.00 -20.85
C LEU A 260 6.97 4.94 -20.70
N ARG A 261 5.81 5.26 -20.13
CA ARG A 261 4.70 4.33 -19.90
C ARG A 261 3.73 4.28 -21.08
N GLY A 262 3.70 5.31 -21.92
CA GLY A 262 2.83 5.38 -23.09
C GLY A 262 2.67 6.79 -23.62
N SER A 263 2.26 6.89 -24.88
CA SER A 263 1.93 8.17 -25.51
C SER A 263 0.62 8.77 -24.99
N ALA A 264 0.47 10.08 -25.10
CA ALA A 264 -0.76 10.79 -24.78
C ALA A 264 -1.96 10.26 -25.58
N ALA A 265 -1.76 9.98 -26.88
CA ALA A 265 -2.78 9.39 -27.75
C ALA A 265 -3.25 8.02 -27.21
N TYR A 266 -2.30 7.11 -26.93
CA TYR A 266 -2.60 5.81 -26.36
C TYR A 266 -3.37 5.90 -25.04
N ARG A 267 -2.96 6.82 -24.14
CA ARG A 267 -3.65 7.00 -22.87
C ARG A 267 -5.09 7.50 -23.04
N ARG A 268 -5.34 8.39 -24.02
CA ARG A 268 -6.71 8.83 -24.35
C ARG A 268 -7.58 7.66 -24.80
N ASP A 269 -7.08 6.82 -25.71
CA ASP A 269 -7.80 5.62 -26.14
C ASP A 269 -8.07 4.69 -24.95
N MET A 270 -7.10 4.55 -24.04
CA MET A 270 -7.21 3.68 -22.88
C MET A 270 -8.16 4.25 -21.80
N VAL A 271 -8.45 5.55 -21.78
CA VAL A 271 -9.53 6.10 -20.94
C VAL A 271 -10.87 5.51 -21.35
N ALA A 272 -11.22 5.56 -22.64
CA ALA A 272 -12.48 4.99 -23.14
C ALA A 272 -12.56 3.47 -22.83
N VAL A 273 -11.46 2.75 -23.02
CA VAL A 273 -11.38 1.31 -22.72
C VAL A 273 -11.60 1.05 -21.22
N SER A 274 -10.94 1.83 -20.34
CA SER A 274 -11.00 1.64 -18.89
C SER A 274 -12.38 1.94 -18.33
N VAL A 275 -12.96 3.09 -18.68
CA VAL A 275 -14.31 3.47 -18.29
C VAL A 275 -15.35 2.49 -18.84
N GLY A 276 -15.22 2.12 -20.12
CA GLY A 276 -16.11 1.14 -20.73
C GLY A 276 -16.05 -0.24 -20.07
N ARG A 277 -14.89 -0.69 -19.59
CA ARG A 277 -14.76 -1.93 -18.80
C ARG A 277 -15.46 -1.82 -17.46
N CYS A 278 -15.25 -0.71 -16.74
CA CYS A 278 -15.95 -0.46 -15.47
C CYS A 278 -17.46 -0.47 -15.64
N LEU A 279 -17.99 0.30 -16.61
CA LEU A 279 -19.43 0.38 -16.87
C LEU A 279 -20.04 -0.96 -17.29
N ARG A 280 -19.35 -1.75 -18.15
CA ARG A 280 -19.80 -3.10 -18.52
C ARG A 280 -19.81 -4.07 -17.34
N ALA A 281 -18.81 -4.01 -16.47
CA ALA A 281 -18.78 -4.83 -15.27
C ALA A 281 -19.96 -4.51 -14.34
N LEU A 282 -20.22 -3.21 -14.13
CA LEU A 282 -21.37 -2.75 -13.34
C LEU A 282 -22.71 -3.12 -13.99
N ALA A 283 -22.85 -2.97 -15.30
CA ALA A 283 -24.06 -3.37 -16.02
C ALA A 283 -24.39 -4.87 -15.85
N ALA A 284 -23.36 -5.71 -15.84
CA ALA A 284 -23.46 -7.17 -15.75
C ALA A 284 -23.50 -7.73 -14.32
N GLY A 285 -23.36 -6.90 -13.27
CA GLY A 285 -23.24 -7.39 -11.89
C GLY A 285 -21.93 -8.13 -11.60
N ARG A 286 -20.87 -7.83 -12.37
CA ARG A 286 -19.57 -8.53 -12.30
C ARG A 286 -18.42 -7.65 -11.83
N GLU A 287 -18.71 -6.55 -11.13
CA GLU A 287 -17.71 -5.62 -10.62
C GLU A 287 -16.68 -6.27 -9.70
N ARG A 288 -17.05 -7.38 -9.02
CA ARG A 288 -16.18 -8.13 -8.12
C ARG A 288 -15.39 -9.25 -8.81
N GLU A 289 -15.58 -9.45 -10.11
CA GLU A 289 -14.87 -10.50 -10.85
C GLU A 289 -13.35 -10.32 -10.76
N GLY A 290 -12.63 -11.42 -10.47
CA GLY A 290 -11.19 -11.44 -10.30
C GLY A 290 -10.68 -10.81 -9.00
N TYR A 291 -11.56 -10.40 -8.08
CA TYR A 291 -11.17 -10.03 -6.73
C TYR A 291 -11.21 -11.27 -5.82
N PRO A 292 -10.15 -11.59 -5.07
CA PRO A 292 -10.14 -12.77 -4.23
C PRO A 292 -11.09 -12.60 -3.03
N ALA A 293 -11.79 -13.67 -2.66
CA ALA A 293 -12.66 -13.65 -1.48
C ALA A 293 -11.90 -13.31 -0.18
N ALA A 294 -10.65 -13.70 -0.12
CA ALA A 294 -9.73 -13.38 0.98
C ALA A 294 -8.35 -13.02 0.37
N PRO A 295 -8.06 -11.74 0.15
CA PRO A 295 -6.75 -11.30 -0.35
C PRO A 295 -5.59 -11.76 0.54
N VAL A 296 -4.47 -12.16 -0.08
CA VAL A 296 -3.24 -12.51 0.64
C VAL A 296 -2.59 -11.24 1.19
N THR A 297 -2.25 -11.26 2.47
CA THR A 297 -1.66 -10.11 3.17
C THR A 297 -0.20 -10.33 3.58
N LEU A 298 0.24 -11.58 3.66
CA LEU A 298 1.54 -11.98 4.21
C LEU A 298 1.72 -11.51 5.66
N VAL A 299 0.65 -11.63 6.44
CA VAL A 299 0.64 -11.40 7.90
C VAL A 299 0.49 -12.76 8.57
N GLY A 300 1.51 -13.19 9.29
CA GLY A 300 1.51 -14.48 9.98
C GLY A 300 0.49 -14.53 11.12
N ARG A 301 -0.04 -15.72 11.42
CA ARG A 301 -0.99 -15.92 12.54
C ARG A 301 -0.39 -15.56 13.91
N THR A 302 0.92 -15.61 14.03
CA THR A 302 1.68 -15.24 15.23
C THR A 302 2.14 -13.78 15.21
N SER A 303 1.63 -12.98 14.24
CA SER A 303 1.98 -11.56 14.18
C SER A 303 1.64 -10.90 15.51
N ARG A 304 2.64 -10.26 16.08
CA ARG A 304 2.44 -9.44 17.28
C ARG A 304 1.91 -8.08 16.83
N PRO A 305 0.99 -7.46 17.58
CA PRO A 305 0.68 -6.06 17.35
C PRO A 305 1.99 -5.26 17.40
N ALA A 306 2.10 -4.27 16.51
CA ALA A 306 3.25 -3.37 16.56
C ALA A 306 3.47 -2.89 18.00
N PRO A 307 4.71 -2.74 18.46
CA PRO A 307 4.97 -2.24 19.81
C PRO A 307 4.13 -1.00 20.08
N HIS A 308 3.48 -0.95 21.25
CA HIS A 308 2.67 0.21 21.64
C HIS A 308 3.50 1.49 21.62
N ALA A 309 2.84 2.63 21.53
CA ALA A 309 3.49 3.92 21.71
C ALA A 309 4.29 3.90 23.03
N PRO A 310 5.51 4.43 23.04
CA PRO A 310 6.30 4.50 24.25
C PRO A 310 5.60 5.44 25.27
N SER A 311 5.83 5.20 26.57
CA SER A 311 5.30 6.07 27.63
C SER A 311 5.88 7.51 27.57
N GLN A 312 7.06 7.65 26.99
CA GLN A 312 7.73 8.92 26.70
C GLN A 312 8.29 8.87 25.26
N PRO A 313 8.44 10.03 24.61
CA PRO A 313 8.99 10.05 23.25
C PRO A 313 10.40 9.47 23.21
N ILE A 314 10.67 8.74 22.15
CA ILE A 314 12.03 8.22 21.89
C ILE A 314 12.60 8.97 20.70
N THR A 315 13.72 9.66 20.91
CA THR A 315 14.49 10.29 19.83
C THR A 315 15.68 9.42 19.51
N HIS A 316 15.76 8.95 18.29
CA HIS A 316 16.93 8.27 17.74
C HIS A 316 17.78 9.29 16.97
N ASP A 317 18.96 9.52 17.49
CA ASP A 317 20.05 10.29 16.91
C ASP A 317 21.33 9.45 16.91
N SER A 318 22.49 10.06 16.65
CA SER A 318 23.79 9.35 16.64
C SER A 318 24.15 8.69 17.97
N ALA A 319 23.61 9.17 19.09
CA ALA A 319 23.91 8.67 20.44
C ALA A 319 22.93 7.56 20.89
N THR A 320 21.71 7.58 20.40
CA THR A 320 20.63 6.69 20.86
C THR A 320 20.64 5.34 20.13
N PRO A 321 20.90 4.21 20.84
CA PRO A 321 20.98 2.90 20.20
C PRO A 321 19.60 2.38 19.81
N ILE A 322 19.56 1.61 18.71
CA ILE A 322 18.40 0.82 18.28
C ILE A 322 18.50 -0.55 18.98
N LYS A 323 17.54 -0.83 19.87
CA LYS A 323 17.41 -2.12 20.55
C LYS A 323 16.29 -2.92 19.94
N THR A 324 16.56 -4.12 19.47
CA THR A 324 15.57 -4.97 18.75
C THR A 324 15.85 -6.44 19.01
N THR A 325 14.89 -7.30 18.66
CA THR A 325 15.10 -8.74 18.65
C THR A 325 15.21 -9.20 17.21
N VAL A 326 16.30 -9.87 16.85
CA VAL A 326 16.51 -10.40 15.50
C VAL A 326 16.77 -11.90 15.60
N ASN A 327 15.93 -12.69 14.92
CA ASN A 327 15.95 -14.16 14.94
C ASN A 327 15.98 -14.72 16.39
N GLY A 328 15.13 -14.15 17.26
CA GLY A 328 15.05 -14.55 18.67
C GLY A 328 16.14 -13.99 19.59
N VAL A 329 17.16 -13.33 19.03
CA VAL A 329 18.31 -12.78 19.80
C VAL A 329 18.15 -11.27 19.98
N ARG A 330 18.27 -10.78 21.22
CA ARG A 330 18.31 -9.34 21.51
C ARG A 330 19.57 -8.73 20.95
N ARG A 331 19.44 -7.67 20.15
CA ARG A 331 20.52 -6.92 19.51
C ARG A 331 20.45 -5.45 19.88
N THR A 332 21.62 -4.81 19.95
CA THR A 332 21.75 -3.37 20.18
C THR A 332 22.68 -2.81 19.12
N TYR A 333 22.14 -1.93 18.27
CA TYR A 333 22.89 -1.29 17.19
C TYR A 333 23.15 0.17 17.55
N ARG A 334 24.37 0.65 17.35
CA ARG A 334 24.77 2.05 17.56
C ARG A 334 25.05 2.69 16.21
N GLY A 335 24.54 3.91 15.99
CA GLY A 335 24.81 4.66 14.76
C GLY A 335 24.01 4.19 13.53
N GLY A 336 22.83 3.59 13.70
CA GLY A 336 21.97 3.15 12.58
C GLY A 336 20.78 4.08 12.27
N GLN A 337 20.69 5.24 12.91
CA GLN A 337 19.49 6.10 12.85
C GLN A 337 19.18 6.65 11.45
N GLU A 338 20.17 6.79 10.56
CA GLU A 338 20.02 7.30 9.20
C GLU A 338 19.86 6.20 8.14
N LYS A 339 19.95 4.93 8.56
CA LYS A 339 19.91 3.78 7.67
C LYS A 339 18.48 3.32 7.42
N THR A 340 18.33 2.54 6.35
CA THR A 340 17.18 1.63 6.21
C THR A 340 17.40 0.37 7.04
N LEU A 341 16.34 -0.37 7.35
CA LEU A 341 16.42 -1.66 8.03
C LEU A 341 17.30 -2.65 7.25
N LEU A 342 17.24 -2.62 5.91
CA LEU A 342 18.10 -3.43 5.05
C LEU A 342 19.57 -3.18 5.35
N ARG A 343 20.01 -1.92 5.35
CA ARG A 343 21.39 -1.57 5.64
C ARG A 343 21.80 -1.91 7.07
N LEU A 344 20.94 -1.64 8.05
CA LEU A 344 21.18 -2.02 9.45
C LEU A 344 21.43 -3.53 9.59
N LEU A 345 20.59 -4.36 8.99
CA LEU A 345 20.72 -5.82 9.07
C LEU A 345 22.00 -6.32 8.40
N ARG A 346 22.35 -5.78 7.24
CA ARG A 346 23.51 -6.23 6.46
C ARG A 346 24.83 -5.72 6.99
N GLU A 347 24.91 -4.40 7.30
CA GLU A 347 26.17 -3.73 7.65
C GLU A 347 26.51 -3.89 9.13
N ASP A 348 25.53 -3.66 10.01
CA ASP A 348 25.76 -3.69 11.46
C ASP A 348 25.37 -5.05 12.06
N GLY A 349 24.38 -5.71 11.48
CA GLY A 349 23.93 -7.04 11.91
C GLY A 349 24.68 -8.20 11.30
N LEU A 350 25.43 -7.98 10.20
CA LEU A 350 26.12 -8.99 9.39
C LEU A 350 25.19 -10.09 8.87
N LEU A 351 23.88 -9.79 8.75
CA LEU A 351 22.86 -10.70 8.24
C LEU A 351 22.75 -10.50 6.71
N ILE A 352 23.72 -11.01 5.99
CA ILE A 352 23.89 -10.80 4.55
C ILE A 352 22.92 -11.62 3.68
N GLY A 353 22.15 -12.53 4.27
CA GLY A 353 21.08 -13.28 3.59
C GLY A 353 19.95 -12.36 3.12
N THR A 354 19.65 -11.27 3.84
CA THR A 354 18.76 -10.21 3.36
C THR A 354 19.47 -9.43 2.24
N LYS A 355 18.98 -9.54 0.99
CA LYS A 355 19.69 -9.05 -0.20
C LYS A 355 19.26 -7.64 -0.61
N GLU A 356 20.22 -6.85 -1.10
CA GLU A 356 19.96 -5.56 -1.74
C GLU A 356 19.90 -5.74 -3.26
N GLY A 357 18.69 -5.72 -3.85
CA GLY A 357 18.52 -5.79 -5.30
C GLY A 357 18.25 -4.41 -5.90
N CYS A 358 17.06 -3.86 -5.69
CA CYS A 358 16.68 -2.55 -6.25
C CYS A 358 16.84 -1.38 -5.28
N ALA A 359 16.82 -1.62 -3.96
CA ALA A 359 16.74 -0.62 -2.90
C ALA A 359 15.52 0.34 -2.99
N GLU A 360 14.54 0.02 -3.83
CA GLU A 360 13.40 0.89 -4.19
C GLU A 360 12.02 0.26 -3.89
N GLY A 361 11.99 -0.86 -3.12
CA GLY A 361 10.73 -1.51 -2.76
C GLY A 361 10.07 -2.31 -3.87
N GLU A 362 10.81 -2.73 -4.93
CA GLU A 362 10.22 -3.40 -6.09
C GLU A 362 10.55 -4.89 -6.20
N CYS A 363 11.80 -5.29 -5.92
CA CYS A 363 12.27 -6.64 -6.28
C CYS A 363 12.03 -7.70 -5.20
N GLY A 364 11.75 -7.31 -3.96
CA GLY A 364 11.47 -8.20 -2.83
C GLY A 364 12.65 -9.02 -2.30
N ALA A 365 13.88 -8.87 -2.86
CA ALA A 365 15.06 -9.60 -2.37
C ALA A 365 15.41 -9.29 -0.91
N CYS A 366 14.96 -8.14 -0.40
CA CYS A 366 15.14 -7.68 0.99
C CYS A 366 13.96 -8.01 1.91
N THR A 367 13.04 -8.88 1.52
CA THR A 367 11.89 -9.23 2.36
C THR A 367 12.33 -9.84 3.69
N VAL A 368 11.80 -9.31 4.78
CA VAL A 368 11.94 -9.82 6.16
C VAL A 368 10.56 -9.83 6.84
N LEU A 369 10.42 -10.53 7.95
CA LEU A 369 9.25 -10.38 8.80
C LEU A 369 9.55 -9.35 9.88
N LEU A 370 8.74 -8.31 9.97
CA LEU A 370 8.78 -7.28 11.00
C LEU A 370 7.49 -7.38 11.83
N ASP A 371 7.61 -7.74 13.09
CA ASP A 371 6.47 -8.00 13.98
C ASP A 371 5.48 -9.02 13.38
N GLY A 372 5.99 -10.03 12.65
CA GLY A 372 5.21 -11.09 12.00
C GLY A 372 4.64 -10.73 10.63
N MET A 373 4.86 -9.53 10.11
CA MET A 373 4.41 -9.09 8.79
C MET A 373 5.56 -9.09 7.79
N ALA A 374 5.36 -9.63 6.60
CA ALA A 374 6.34 -9.50 5.53
C ALA A 374 6.42 -8.04 5.05
N VAL A 375 7.64 -7.48 5.05
CA VAL A 375 7.93 -6.12 4.62
C VAL A 375 9.21 -6.10 3.76
N MET A 376 9.35 -5.11 2.90
CA MET A 376 10.62 -4.86 2.19
C MET A 376 11.52 -3.99 3.06
N ALA A 377 12.60 -4.57 3.59
CA ALA A 377 13.49 -3.91 4.56
C ALA A 377 14.15 -2.62 4.01
N CYS A 378 14.30 -2.48 2.70
CA CYS A 378 14.78 -1.26 2.07
C CYS A 378 13.82 -0.07 2.23
N MET A 379 12.53 -0.32 2.51
CA MET A 379 11.50 0.69 2.69
C MET A 379 11.15 0.96 4.16
N VAL A 380 11.93 0.44 5.10
CA VAL A 380 11.72 0.62 6.53
C VAL A 380 12.88 1.42 7.12
N PRO A 381 12.63 2.60 7.77
CA PRO A 381 13.66 3.28 8.54
C PRO A 381 14.19 2.39 9.65
N ALA A 382 15.50 2.29 9.83
CA ALA A 382 16.11 1.42 10.83
C ALA A 382 15.62 1.70 12.28
N PRO A 383 15.40 2.95 12.72
CA PRO A 383 14.88 3.23 14.06
C PRO A 383 13.50 2.62 14.35
N ARG A 384 12.67 2.36 13.30
CA ARG A 384 11.40 1.65 13.45
C ARG A 384 11.59 0.25 14.06
N ALA A 385 12.77 -0.33 13.91
CA ALA A 385 13.11 -1.63 14.49
C ALA A 385 13.24 -1.61 16.02
N HIS A 386 13.37 -0.43 16.64
CA HIS A 386 13.51 -0.34 18.11
C HIS A 386 12.31 -0.98 18.79
N GLY A 387 12.55 -1.98 19.65
CA GLY A 387 11.51 -2.74 20.35
C GLY A 387 10.72 -3.72 19.47
N ALA A 388 11.05 -3.84 18.18
CA ALA A 388 10.39 -4.76 17.27
C ALA A 388 11.03 -6.15 17.28
N GLU A 389 10.31 -7.13 16.72
CA GLU A 389 10.81 -8.46 16.41
C GLU A 389 11.05 -8.59 14.91
N ILE A 390 12.26 -8.99 14.52
CA ILE A 390 12.65 -9.17 13.13
C ILE A 390 13.06 -10.61 12.90
N ARG A 391 12.53 -11.21 11.83
CA ARG A 391 12.96 -12.52 11.36
C ARG A 391 13.49 -12.40 9.94
N THR A 392 14.73 -12.84 9.74
CA THR A 392 15.41 -12.90 8.45
C THR A 392 15.52 -14.34 7.99
N VAL A 393 16.03 -14.55 6.77
CA VAL A 393 16.20 -15.90 6.22
C VAL A 393 17.11 -16.77 7.07
N GLU A 394 18.09 -16.20 7.76
CA GLU A 394 18.97 -16.90 8.69
C GLU A 394 18.23 -17.48 9.92
N GLY A 395 17.07 -16.92 10.25
CA GLY A 395 16.22 -17.40 11.35
C GLY A 395 15.07 -18.31 10.91
N LEU A 396 15.06 -18.79 9.65
CA LEU A 396 14.05 -19.78 9.21
C LEU A 396 14.39 -21.19 9.64
N ALA A 397 15.66 -21.58 9.56
CA ALA A 397 16.13 -22.89 10.03
C ALA A 397 16.20 -22.94 11.55
N ASP A 398 16.05 -24.13 12.11
CA ASP A 398 16.22 -24.44 13.53
C ASP A 398 17.46 -25.33 13.70
N GLY A 399 18.60 -24.72 14.01
CA GLY A 399 19.91 -25.35 13.96
C GLY A 399 20.21 -25.92 12.57
N ASP A 400 20.52 -27.20 12.50
CA ASP A 400 20.79 -27.91 11.24
C ASP A 400 19.52 -28.34 10.48
N ARG A 401 18.33 -28.14 11.08
CA ARG A 401 17.06 -28.52 10.48
C ARG A 401 16.51 -27.38 9.61
N LEU A 402 16.50 -27.60 8.32
CA LEU A 402 15.91 -26.66 7.37
C LEU A 402 14.41 -26.47 7.61
N HIS A 403 13.92 -25.25 7.39
CA HIS A 403 12.50 -25.00 7.30
C HIS A 403 11.91 -25.83 6.14
N PRO A 404 10.68 -26.41 6.26
CA PRO A 404 10.08 -27.20 5.19
C PRO A 404 10.10 -26.55 3.81
N LEU A 405 9.93 -25.23 3.75
CA LEU A 405 10.03 -24.48 2.50
C LEU A 405 11.46 -24.42 1.95
N GLN A 406 12.48 -24.31 2.80
CA GLN A 406 13.89 -24.36 2.37
C GLN A 406 14.21 -25.73 1.76
N GLN A 407 13.76 -26.81 2.42
CA GLN A 407 13.93 -28.18 1.89
C GLN A 407 13.22 -28.34 0.55
N ALA A 408 11.97 -27.85 0.43
CA ALA A 408 11.22 -27.92 -0.83
C ALA A 408 11.91 -27.15 -1.97
N PHE A 409 12.56 -26.01 -1.68
CA PHE A 409 13.35 -25.28 -2.68
C PHE A 409 14.55 -26.09 -3.21
N LEU A 410 15.20 -26.88 -2.35
CA LEU A 410 16.25 -27.79 -2.76
C LEU A 410 15.71 -28.94 -3.61
N ASP A 411 14.63 -29.57 -3.15
CA ASP A 411 14.02 -30.75 -3.79
C ASP A 411 13.43 -30.45 -5.18
N THR A 412 12.95 -29.23 -5.42
CA THR A 412 12.37 -28.80 -6.70
C THR A 412 13.39 -28.11 -7.62
N GLY A 413 14.62 -27.89 -7.15
CA GLY A 413 15.61 -27.13 -7.92
C GLY A 413 15.20 -25.66 -8.13
N ALA A 414 14.49 -25.06 -7.17
CA ALA A 414 13.97 -23.69 -7.25
C ALA A 414 15.06 -22.60 -7.14
N VAL A 415 16.32 -22.97 -7.16
CA VAL A 415 17.47 -22.07 -7.02
C VAL A 415 18.38 -22.18 -8.24
N GLN A 416 18.70 -21.02 -8.87
CA GLN A 416 19.74 -20.92 -9.89
C GLN A 416 20.86 -20.00 -9.38
N CYS A 417 20.80 -18.67 -9.61
CA CYS A 417 21.82 -17.77 -9.07
C CYS A 417 21.71 -17.55 -7.55
N GLY A 418 20.55 -17.85 -6.94
CA GLY A 418 20.31 -17.76 -5.50
C GLY A 418 20.02 -16.36 -4.96
N TYR A 419 20.16 -15.29 -5.74
CA TYR A 419 20.04 -13.91 -5.23
C TYR A 419 18.63 -13.56 -4.73
N CYS A 420 17.59 -13.98 -5.42
CA CYS A 420 16.19 -13.73 -5.04
C CYS A 420 15.67 -14.72 -3.96
N THR A 421 16.36 -15.86 -3.79
CA THR A 421 15.90 -16.96 -2.92
C THR A 421 15.52 -16.54 -1.51
N PRO A 422 16.32 -15.74 -0.78
CA PRO A 422 15.95 -15.30 0.57
C PRO A 422 14.61 -14.55 0.61
N GLY A 423 14.36 -13.67 -0.36
CA GLY A 423 13.10 -12.93 -0.43
C GLY A 423 11.90 -13.82 -0.68
N PHE A 424 12.01 -14.82 -1.58
CA PHE A 424 10.94 -15.80 -1.82
C PHE A 424 10.72 -16.71 -0.62
N LEU A 425 11.77 -17.13 0.07
CA LEU A 425 11.65 -17.93 1.30
C LEU A 425 10.93 -17.17 2.40
N MET A 426 11.25 -15.88 2.60
CA MET A 426 10.58 -15.07 3.61
C MET A 426 9.11 -14.80 3.27
N SER A 427 8.80 -14.50 2.01
CA SER A 427 7.42 -14.31 1.55
C SER A 427 6.61 -15.60 1.59
N GLY A 428 7.20 -16.71 1.17
CA GLY A 428 6.58 -18.04 1.20
C GLY A 428 6.36 -18.55 2.62
N ALA A 429 7.30 -18.30 3.54
CA ALA A 429 7.13 -18.63 4.96
C ALA A 429 5.98 -17.84 5.58
N ALA A 430 5.88 -16.52 5.30
CA ALA A 430 4.76 -15.70 5.74
C ALA A 430 3.42 -16.21 5.18
N LEU A 431 3.38 -16.59 3.90
CA LEU A 431 2.18 -17.17 3.28
C LEU A 431 1.76 -18.47 3.97
N LEU A 432 2.70 -19.39 4.23
CA LEU A 432 2.41 -20.67 4.89
C LEU A 432 2.01 -20.50 6.36
N GLU A 433 2.41 -19.41 7.02
CA GLU A 433 1.94 -19.03 8.34
C GLU A 433 0.53 -18.44 8.29
N GLU A 434 0.22 -17.59 7.30
CA GLU A 434 -1.12 -17.03 7.07
C GLU A 434 -2.09 -18.11 6.61
N ARG A 435 -1.65 -18.95 5.65
CA ARG A 435 -2.44 -20.00 4.98
C ARG A 435 -1.64 -21.29 4.88
N PRO A 436 -1.90 -22.26 5.75
CA PRO A 436 -1.16 -23.54 5.75
C PRO A 436 -1.25 -24.32 4.43
N TYR A 437 -2.36 -24.16 3.70
CA TYR A 437 -2.65 -24.85 2.44
C TYR A 437 -3.08 -23.83 1.36
N PRO A 438 -2.14 -22.98 0.87
CA PRO A 438 -2.50 -21.96 -0.10
C PRO A 438 -2.78 -22.60 -1.46
N THR A 439 -3.77 -22.05 -2.16
CA THR A 439 -4.02 -22.36 -3.58
C THR A 439 -2.94 -21.72 -4.46
N ARG A 440 -2.76 -22.25 -5.68
CA ARG A 440 -1.81 -21.67 -6.64
C ARG A 440 -2.02 -20.18 -6.90
N PRO A 441 -3.25 -19.65 -7.12
CA PRO A 441 -3.48 -18.21 -7.24
C PRO A 441 -3.06 -17.41 -6.02
N GLU A 442 -3.18 -17.96 -4.81
CA GLU A 442 -2.71 -17.32 -3.58
C GLU A 442 -1.19 -17.29 -3.48
N ILE A 443 -0.50 -18.35 -3.93
CA ILE A 443 0.96 -18.37 -4.02
C ILE A 443 1.44 -17.33 -5.04
N GLU A 444 0.82 -17.27 -6.21
CA GLU A 444 1.13 -16.27 -7.23
C GLU A 444 0.92 -14.85 -6.71
N GLN A 445 -0.17 -14.60 -5.96
CA GLN A 445 -0.44 -13.30 -5.32
C GLN A 445 0.62 -12.96 -4.26
N ALA A 446 1.01 -13.90 -3.42
CA ALA A 446 2.04 -13.70 -2.40
C ALA A 446 3.38 -13.26 -3.00
N PHE A 447 3.71 -13.79 -4.18
CA PHE A 447 4.98 -13.55 -4.87
C PHE A 447 4.96 -12.36 -5.84
N THR A 448 3.86 -11.62 -5.94
CA THR A 448 3.80 -10.43 -6.81
C THR A 448 4.84 -9.37 -6.46
N GLY A 449 5.37 -9.36 -5.23
CA GLY A 449 6.44 -8.49 -4.78
C GLY A 449 7.85 -9.08 -4.87
N ASN A 450 8.03 -10.27 -5.45
CA ASN A 450 9.32 -10.95 -5.53
C ASN A 450 9.71 -11.21 -6.99
N LEU A 451 10.88 -10.74 -7.41
CA LEU A 451 11.34 -10.87 -8.78
C LEU A 451 12.47 -11.90 -8.89
N CYS A 452 12.34 -12.80 -9.87
CA CYS A 452 13.40 -13.71 -10.29
C CYS A 452 13.63 -13.59 -11.80
N ARG A 453 14.90 -13.46 -12.24
CA ARG A 453 15.25 -13.39 -13.66
C ARG A 453 15.63 -14.77 -14.24
N CYS A 454 15.88 -15.76 -13.38
CA CYS A 454 16.51 -17.03 -13.78
C CYS A 454 15.52 -18.18 -13.97
N THR A 455 14.61 -18.40 -12.98
CA THR A 455 13.87 -19.68 -12.83
C THR A 455 12.57 -19.75 -13.62
N GLY A 456 12.03 -18.63 -14.12
CA GLY A 456 10.69 -18.59 -14.71
C GLY A 456 9.56 -18.83 -13.70
N TYR A 457 9.85 -18.86 -12.39
CA TYR A 457 8.93 -18.98 -11.25
C TYR A 457 8.28 -20.36 -11.02
N TYR A 458 8.23 -21.25 -12.00
CA TYR A 458 7.48 -22.53 -11.91
C TYR A 458 7.96 -23.39 -10.75
N THR A 459 9.26 -23.64 -10.64
CA THR A 459 9.85 -24.45 -9.56
C THR A 459 9.72 -23.77 -8.18
N ILE A 460 9.69 -22.43 -8.12
CA ILE A 460 9.46 -21.69 -6.89
C ILE A 460 8.02 -21.87 -6.40
N ILE A 461 7.03 -21.80 -7.30
CA ILE A 461 5.62 -22.04 -6.97
C ILE A 461 5.43 -23.48 -6.52
N GLU A 462 5.99 -24.46 -7.27
CA GLU A 462 5.97 -25.88 -6.94
C GLU A 462 6.58 -26.16 -5.54
N ALA A 463 7.66 -25.48 -5.19
CA ALA A 463 8.28 -25.61 -3.88
C ALA A 463 7.32 -25.24 -2.74
N VAL A 464 6.51 -24.17 -2.91
CA VAL A 464 5.52 -23.79 -1.91
C VAL A 464 4.38 -24.80 -1.84
N GLU A 465 3.87 -25.26 -2.99
CA GLU A 465 2.84 -26.30 -3.07
C GLU A 465 3.32 -27.58 -2.33
N ARG A 466 4.57 -28.00 -2.57
CA ARG A 466 5.19 -29.17 -1.93
C ARG A 466 5.37 -28.97 -0.41
N ALA A 467 5.87 -27.80 0.00
CA ALA A 467 6.03 -27.49 1.42
C ALA A 467 4.70 -27.50 2.19
N ALA A 468 3.60 -27.06 1.54
CA ALA A 468 2.26 -27.12 2.10
C ALA A 468 1.77 -28.55 2.29
N GLN A 469 2.03 -29.45 1.32
CA GLN A 469 1.66 -30.89 1.39
C GLN A 469 2.41 -31.63 2.51
N HIS A 470 3.70 -31.35 2.72
CA HIS A 470 4.48 -31.97 3.79
C HIS A 470 3.95 -31.59 5.19
N ARG A 471 3.38 -30.43 5.37
CA ARG A 471 2.73 -30.02 6.62
C ARG A 471 1.45 -30.83 6.88
N ALA A 472 0.68 -31.18 5.85
CA ALA A 472 -0.53 -31.99 5.96
C ALA A 472 -0.24 -33.44 6.40
N ALA A 473 0.93 -33.97 6.01
CA ALA A 473 1.32 -35.34 6.35
C ALA A 473 1.96 -35.46 7.76
N ALA A 474 2.36 -34.35 8.35
CA ALA A 474 3.03 -34.29 9.66
C ALA A 474 2.12 -33.88 10.84
N GLY A 475 0.88 -33.43 10.59
CA GLY A 475 -0.15 -33.08 11.59
C GLY A 475 -1.36 -33.98 11.50
#